data_521be03d7d47e4742e342f68a160eff1
#
_entry.id   521be03d7d47e4742e342f68a160eff1
#
_cell.length_a   1.000
_cell.length_b   1.000
_cell.length_c   1.000
_cell.angle_alpha   90.00
_cell.angle_beta   90.00
_cell.angle_gamma   90.00
#
_symmetry.space_group_name_H-M   'P 1'
#
loop_
_entity.id
_entity.type
_entity.pdbx_description
1 polymer ?
#
loop_
_entity_poly.entity_id
_entity_poly.type
_entity_poly.pdbx_seq_one_letter_code
_entity_poly.pdbx_strand_id
1 'polypeptide(L)'
;MMKMEHEMKIIDGHVHLIQCIAGTGAGGELRFAGNGMAEYASGERFRMLPDEFSQGVVTAGDILRKMDDNGVEKAVLLQGNYFGFQNLYSMEAVKKYPDRFCAAASYD
;
A
#
# COMPACT_ATOMS: atom_id res chain seq x y z
N MET A 1 -21.27 -23.13 14.51
CA MET A 1 -22.05 -21.96 14.17
C MET A 1 -22.42 -21.99 12.69
N MET A 2 -23.66 -21.70 12.40
CA MET A 2 -24.09 -21.66 11.01
C MET A 2 -23.55 -20.41 10.34
N LYS A 3 -22.95 -20.58 9.19
CA LYS A 3 -22.46 -19.46 8.39
C LYS A 3 -23.66 -18.78 7.72
N MET A 4 -23.62 -17.46 7.68
CA MET A 4 -24.63 -16.69 6.99
C MET A 4 -24.57 -16.94 5.49
N GLU A 5 -25.69 -17.26 4.88
CA GLU A 5 -25.77 -17.53 3.44
C GLU A 5 -25.43 -16.31 2.58
N HIS A 6 -25.69 -15.14 3.11
CA HIS A 6 -25.47 -13.88 2.42
C HIS A 6 -24.45 -13.02 3.15
N GLU A 7 -23.41 -13.67 3.69
CA GLU A 7 -22.32 -12.97 4.30
C GLU A 7 -21.73 -11.95 3.31
N MET A 8 -21.65 -10.71 3.76
CA MET A 8 -21.19 -9.63 2.91
C MET A 8 -19.69 -9.78 2.61
N LYS A 9 -19.34 -9.71 1.34
CA LYS A 9 -17.95 -9.66 0.91
C LYS A 9 -17.49 -8.22 0.88
N ILE A 10 -16.33 -7.96 1.46
CA ILE A 10 -15.74 -6.62 1.48
C ILE A 10 -14.57 -6.60 0.50
N ILE A 11 -14.60 -5.63 -0.39
CA ILE A 11 -13.51 -5.37 -1.33
C ILE A 11 -13.01 -3.96 -1.06
N ASP A 12 -11.72 -3.83 -0.73
CA ASP A 12 -11.09 -2.53 -0.55
C ASP A 12 -10.55 -2.06 -1.90
N GLY A 13 -11.13 -0.99 -2.43
CA GLY A 13 -10.80 -0.44 -3.75
C GLY A 13 -9.57 0.46 -3.77
N HIS A 14 -8.88 0.66 -2.65
CA HIS A 14 -7.79 1.63 -2.60
C HIS A 14 -6.74 1.22 -1.57
N VAL A 15 -5.80 0.40 -1.98
CA VAL A 15 -4.72 -0.08 -1.11
C VAL A 15 -3.38 0.21 -1.78
N HIS A 16 -2.41 0.63 -1.00
CA HIS A 16 -1.03 0.83 -1.44
C HIS A 16 -0.10 -0.18 -0.79
N LEU A 17 0.69 -0.85 -1.61
CA LEU A 17 1.93 -1.46 -1.14
C LEU A 17 3.03 -0.42 -1.23
N ILE A 18 4.03 -0.52 -0.37
CA ILE A 18 5.14 0.44 -0.36
C ILE A 18 6.45 -0.33 -0.31
N GLN A 19 7.19 -0.27 -1.40
CA GLN A 19 8.55 -0.80 -1.45
C GLN A 19 9.54 0.23 -0.94
N CYS A 20 9.32 1.49 -1.30
CA CYS A 20 10.13 2.61 -0.83
C CYS A 20 9.35 3.91 -0.99
N ILE A 21 9.77 4.94 -0.28
CA ILE A 21 9.26 6.30 -0.47
C ILE A 21 10.27 7.01 -1.36
N ALA A 22 9.94 7.19 -2.62
CA ALA A 22 10.84 7.72 -3.63
C ALA A 22 10.10 8.45 -4.76
N GLY A 23 8.98 9.06 -4.44
CA GLY A 23 8.16 9.75 -5.41
C GLY A 23 8.29 11.25 -5.35
N THR A 24 7.20 11.94 -5.67
CA THR A 24 7.14 13.40 -5.68
C THR A 24 5.85 13.88 -5.06
N GLY A 25 5.86 15.11 -4.60
CA GLY A 25 4.69 15.77 -4.05
C GLY A 25 4.84 17.28 -4.14
N ALA A 26 4.08 18.02 -3.34
CA ALA A 26 4.02 19.47 -3.41
C ALA A 26 5.37 20.15 -3.14
N GLY A 27 6.21 19.56 -2.30
CA GLY A 27 7.54 20.10 -1.93
C GLY A 27 8.69 19.54 -2.75
N GLY A 28 8.42 18.86 -3.87
CA GLY A 28 9.42 18.25 -4.74
C GLY A 28 9.57 16.74 -4.50
N GLU A 29 10.79 16.25 -4.72
CA GLU A 29 11.09 14.83 -4.50
C GLU A 29 10.96 14.46 -3.03
N LEU A 30 10.48 13.24 -2.81
CA LEU A 30 10.32 12.66 -1.48
C LEU A 30 11.39 11.62 -1.20
N ARG A 31 11.78 11.53 0.07
CA ARG A 31 12.61 10.44 0.56
C ARG A 31 12.14 10.00 1.93
N PHE A 32 12.49 8.79 2.29
CA PHE A 32 12.23 8.28 3.63
C PHE A 32 13.20 8.93 4.62
N ALA A 33 12.66 9.44 5.72
CA ALA A 33 13.45 10.13 6.75
C ALA A 33 13.53 9.36 8.08
N GLY A 34 13.11 8.08 8.09
CA GLY A 34 13.09 7.24 9.29
C GLY A 34 11.81 7.39 10.09
N ASN A 35 11.52 6.39 10.93
CA ASN A 35 10.38 6.41 11.86
C ASN A 35 9.03 6.78 11.22
N GLY A 36 8.79 6.33 9.99
CA GLY A 36 7.55 6.63 9.28
C GLY A 36 7.47 8.05 8.73
N MET A 37 8.53 8.81 8.83
CA MET A 37 8.60 10.20 8.33
C MET A 37 9.07 10.24 6.89
N ALA A 38 8.52 11.16 6.13
CA ALA A 38 9.00 11.50 4.79
C ALA A 38 9.49 12.95 4.76
N GLU A 39 10.43 13.23 3.88
CA GLU A 39 11.00 14.55 3.72
C GLU A 39 10.98 14.95 2.26
N TYR A 40 10.47 16.14 1.98
CA TYR A 40 10.53 16.73 0.65
C TYR A 40 11.91 17.34 0.38
N ALA A 41 12.23 17.51 -0.89
CA ALA A 41 13.43 18.22 -1.30
C ALA A 41 13.50 19.64 -0.72
N SER A 42 12.34 20.25 -0.45
CA SER A 42 12.24 21.55 0.21
C SER A 42 12.68 21.54 1.68
N GLY A 43 12.87 20.36 2.26
CA GLY A 43 13.23 20.20 3.68
C GLY A 43 12.05 19.96 4.61
N GLU A 44 10.83 20.11 4.13
CA GLU A 44 9.65 19.85 4.95
C GLU A 44 9.51 18.37 5.23
N ARG A 45 9.23 18.03 6.49
CA ARG A 45 9.01 16.66 6.93
C ARG A 45 7.57 16.49 7.41
N PHE A 46 7.03 15.29 7.20
CA PHE A 46 5.71 14.95 7.71
C PHE A 46 5.63 13.45 7.99
N ARG A 47 4.70 13.08 8.87
CA ARG A 47 4.45 11.66 9.13
C ARG A 47 3.62 11.10 8.00
N MET A 48 4.17 10.10 7.32
CA MET A 48 3.49 9.42 6.22
C MET A 48 2.91 8.08 6.67
N LEU A 49 3.61 7.36 7.54
CA LEU A 49 3.24 6.02 7.95
C LEU A 49 3.13 5.93 9.47
N PRO A 50 2.20 5.08 9.96
CA PRO A 50 2.09 4.82 11.40
C PRO A 50 3.29 4.04 11.92
N ASP A 51 3.39 3.96 13.26
CA ASP A 51 4.53 3.32 13.92
C ASP A 51 4.74 1.86 13.49
N GLU A 52 3.68 1.12 13.20
CA GLU A 52 3.80 -0.27 12.77
C GLU A 52 4.50 -0.41 11.42
N PHE A 53 4.56 0.65 10.63
CA PHE A 53 5.27 0.72 9.34
C PHE A 53 6.41 1.74 9.37
N SER A 54 7.02 1.91 10.53
CA SER A 54 8.08 2.91 10.72
C SER A 54 9.30 2.72 9.82
N GLN A 55 9.48 1.52 9.28
CA GLN A 55 10.60 1.22 8.36
C GLN A 55 10.36 1.69 6.93
N GLY A 56 9.19 2.23 6.64
CA GLY A 56 8.88 2.75 5.31
C GLY A 56 8.52 1.69 4.28
N VAL A 57 8.18 0.50 4.72
CA VAL A 57 7.84 -0.63 3.85
C VAL A 57 6.49 -1.20 4.27
N VAL A 58 5.62 -1.44 3.30
CA VAL A 58 4.35 -2.14 3.49
C VAL A 58 4.27 -3.26 2.47
N THR A 59 4.39 -4.49 2.94
CA THR A 59 4.43 -5.66 2.06
C THR A 59 3.04 -6.22 1.79
N ALA A 60 2.93 -7.09 0.78
CA ALA A 60 1.69 -7.82 0.53
C ALA A 60 1.27 -8.65 1.75
N GLY A 61 2.23 -9.26 2.45
CA GLY A 61 1.94 -10.00 3.68
C GLY A 61 1.36 -9.13 4.78
N ASP A 62 1.86 -7.90 4.93
CA ASP A 62 1.32 -6.94 5.89
C ASP A 62 -0.14 -6.61 5.59
N ILE A 63 -0.44 -6.36 4.33
CA ILE A 63 -1.81 -6.04 3.90
C ILE A 63 -2.73 -7.25 4.07
N LEU A 64 -2.27 -8.44 3.71
CA LEU A 64 -3.07 -9.66 3.90
C LEU A 64 -3.46 -9.87 5.34
N ARG A 65 -2.54 -9.65 6.29
CA ARG A 65 -2.85 -9.77 7.71
C ARG A 65 -3.94 -8.78 8.13
N LYS A 66 -3.86 -7.55 7.66
CA LYS A 66 -4.88 -6.54 7.94
C LYS A 66 -6.21 -6.87 7.30
N MET A 67 -6.18 -7.39 6.08
CA MET A 67 -7.39 -7.84 5.41
C MET A 67 -8.07 -8.97 6.18
N ASP A 68 -7.30 -9.95 6.60
CA ASP A 68 -7.84 -11.08 7.37
C ASP A 68 -8.40 -10.63 8.71
N ASP A 69 -7.72 -9.72 9.40
CA ASP A 69 -8.19 -9.19 10.69
C ASP A 69 -9.49 -8.38 10.55
N ASN A 70 -9.75 -7.79 9.40
CA ASN A 70 -10.90 -6.92 9.16
C ASN A 70 -11.95 -7.54 8.23
N GLY A 71 -11.80 -8.80 7.85
CA GLY A 71 -12.76 -9.47 6.99
C GLY A 71 -12.81 -8.95 5.56
N VAL A 72 -11.72 -8.37 5.08
CA VAL A 72 -11.60 -7.89 3.70
C VAL A 72 -11.17 -9.04 2.81
N GLU A 73 -11.99 -9.37 1.83
CA GLU A 73 -11.74 -10.51 0.94
C GLU A 73 -10.70 -10.17 -0.13
N LYS A 74 -10.86 -9.05 -0.79
CA LYS A 74 -10.01 -8.63 -1.91
C LYS A 74 -9.63 -7.18 -1.77
N ALA A 75 -8.50 -6.83 -2.39
CA ALA A 75 -8.03 -5.44 -2.44
C ALA A 75 -7.53 -5.09 -3.83
N VAL A 76 -7.74 -3.84 -4.21
CA VAL A 76 -7.19 -3.25 -5.44
C VAL A 76 -5.94 -2.47 -5.07
N LEU A 77 -4.81 -2.90 -5.59
CA LEU A 77 -3.54 -2.23 -5.36
C LEU A 77 -3.40 -1.05 -6.33
N LEU A 78 -3.29 0.13 -5.77
CA LEU A 78 -3.10 1.37 -6.52
C LEU A 78 -1.71 1.91 -6.25
N GLN A 79 -1.24 2.75 -7.13
CA GLN A 79 0.03 3.44 -6.97
C GLN A 79 -0.21 4.91 -6.64
N GLY A 80 0.61 5.45 -5.76
CA GLY A 80 0.59 6.86 -5.41
C GLY A 80 1.88 7.54 -5.85
N ASN A 81 1.80 8.84 -6.08
CA ASN A 81 2.96 9.61 -6.52
C ASN A 81 4.12 9.58 -5.51
N TYR A 82 3.83 9.31 -4.25
CA TYR A 82 4.84 9.36 -3.19
C TYR A 82 5.79 8.15 -3.17
N PHE A 83 5.46 7.09 -3.90
CA PHE A 83 6.16 5.81 -3.79
C PHE A 83 6.95 5.45 -5.04
N GLY A 84 6.96 6.32 -6.04
CA GLY A 84 7.56 6.01 -7.34
C GLY A 84 6.77 4.94 -8.09
N PHE A 85 7.36 4.41 -9.13
CA PHE A 85 6.72 3.36 -9.93
C PHE A 85 6.88 2.00 -9.25
N GLN A 86 5.76 1.36 -8.97
CA GLN A 86 5.71 0.07 -8.29
C GLN A 86 4.94 -0.99 -9.08
N ASN A 87 4.84 -0.84 -10.40
CA ASN A 87 4.09 -1.78 -11.23
C ASN A 87 4.57 -3.21 -11.05
N LEU A 88 5.88 -3.43 -11.05
CA LEU A 88 6.44 -4.76 -10.87
C LEU A 88 6.15 -5.31 -9.48
N TYR A 89 6.31 -4.49 -8.46
CA TYR A 89 6.06 -4.89 -7.08
C TYR A 89 4.59 -5.29 -6.88
N SER A 90 3.67 -4.50 -7.42
CA SER A 90 2.23 -4.81 -7.35
C SER A 90 1.91 -6.06 -8.17
N MET A 91 2.52 -6.23 -9.34
CA MET A 91 2.30 -7.42 -10.17
C MET A 91 2.75 -8.69 -9.46
N GLU A 92 3.88 -8.66 -8.77
CA GLU A 92 4.37 -9.80 -8.00
C GLU A 92 3.37 -10.20 -6.93
N ALA A 93 2.76 -9.23 -6.24
CA ALA A 93 1.74 -9.50 -5.24
C ALA A 93 0.51 -10.16 -5.86
N VAL A 94 0.06 -9.67 -7.01
CA VAL A 94 -1.09 -10.24 -7.73
C VAL A 94 -0.78 -11.67 -8.19
N LYS A 95 0.41 -11.92 -8.71
CA LYS A 95 0.81 -13.26 -9.15
C LYS A 95 0.88 -14.25 -8.00
N LYS A 96 1.32 -13.79 -6.83
CA LYS A 96 1.43 -14.64 -5.65
C LYS A 96 0.08 -14.87 -4.96
N TYR A 97 -0.80 -13.87 -5.00
CA TYR A 97 -2.10 -13.91 -4.32
C TYR A 97 -3.23 -13.48 -5.26
N PRO A 98 -3.46 -14.20 -6.37
CA PRO A 98 -4.42 -13.78 -7.39
C PRO A 98 -5.87 -13.75 -6.91
N ASP A 99 -6.19 -14.50 -5.86
CA ASP A 99 -7.53 -14.51 -5.28
C ASP A 99 -7.79 -13.35 -4.33
N ARG A 100 -6.75 -12.63 -3.96
CA ARG A 100 -6.84 -11.57 -2.96
C ARG A 100 -6.55 -10.20 -3.54
N PHE A 101 -5.72 -10.09 -4.57
CA PHE A 101 -5.30 -8.82 -5.15
C PHE A 101 -5.58 -8.72 -6.64
N CYS A 102 -5.97 -7.54 -7.08
CA CYS A 102 -5.76 -7.05 -8.43
C CYS A 102 -5.03 -5.71 -8.33
N ALA A 103 -4.52 -5.21 -9.42
CA ALA A 103 -3.73 -3.99 -9.39
C ALA A 103 -4.00 -3.11 -10.61
N ALA A 104 -3.88 -1.80 -10.42
CA ALA A 104 -3.89 -0.82 -11.48
C ALA A 104 -2.45 -0.37 -11.74
N ALA A 105 -2.05 -0.34 -13.01
CA ALA A 105 -0.74 0.15 -13.40
C ALA A 105 -0.74 1.68 -13.45
N SER A 106 0.42 2.27 -13.20
CA SER A 106 0.62 3.70 -13.34
C SER A 106 1.61 3.99 -14.46
N TYR A 107 1.35 5.06 -15.19
CA TYR A 107 2.21 5.53 -16.28
C TYR A 107 2.53 7.00 -16.06
N ASP A 108 3.68 7.38 -16.56
CA ASP A 108 4.09 8.78 -16.56
C ASP A 108 3.72 9.45 -17.88
#